data_6efc162e40d92bfb12895e019f9439fc
#
_entry.id   6efc162e40d92bfb12895e019f9439fc
#
_cell.length_a   1.000
_cell.length_b   1.000
_cell.length_c   1.000
_cell.angle_alpha   90.00
_cell.angle_beta   90.00
_cell.angle_gamma   90.00
#
_symmetry.space_group_name_H-M   'P 1'
#
loop_
_entity.id
_entity.type
_entity.pdbx_description
1 polymer ?
#
loop_
_entity_poly.entity_id
_entity_poly.type
_entity_poly.pdbx_seq_one_letter_code
_entity_poly.pdbx_strand_id
1 'polypeptide(L)'
;MNAEQLRHILRAAASITGEKVFVVIGSQAILGSHPDAPRSLRKSVEGDTYPKNNPGKSIEVDGAIGELSPFHHEYGYYAHGVSPETATLPSGWEQRLVEFQVNDPSGTSGLCLEKHDLAYSKLAAGREKDIEFIRELLKYRLINRGKIRRLIEAEEDQQLKEILNRNWIIVIARRK
;
A
#
# COMPACT_ATOMS: atom_id res chain seq x y z
N MET A 1 -9.62 3.12 -6.34
CA MET A 1 -8.70 3.90 -7.21
C MET A 1 -8.18 3.03 -8.33
N ASN A 2 -7.85 3.59 -9.51
CA ASN A 2 -7.16 2.90 -10.61
C ASN A 2 -5.73 3.41 -10.78
N ALA A 3 -4.96 2.80 -11.71
CA ALA A 3 -3.56 3.16 -11.91
C ALA A 3 -3.37 4.62 -12.36
N GLU A 4 -4.26 5.17 -13.22
CA GLU A 4 -4.19 6.57 -13.65
C GLU A 4 -4.44 7.56 -12.50
N GLN A 5 -5.36 7.24 -11.61
CA GLN A 5 -5.62 8.04 -10.42
C GLN A 5 -4.41 8.05 -9.47
N LEU A 6 -3.75 6.91 -9.30
CA LEU A 6 -2.51 6.83 -8.51
C LEU A 6 -1.38 7.63 -9.19
N ARG A 7 -1.22 7.55 -10.52
CA ARG A 7 -0.26 8.39 -11.26
C ARG A 7 -0.52 9.88 -11.05
N HIS A 8 -1.79 10.27 -11.09
CA HIS A 8 -2.17 11.68 -10.87
C HIS A 8 -1.81 12.15 -9.46
N ILE A 9 -2.09 11.34 -8.43
CA ILE A 9 -1.67 11.63 -7.06
C ILE A 9 -0.15 11.82 -6.97
N LEU A 10 0.64 10.90 -7.54
CA LEU A 10 2.09 10.98 -7.44
C LEU A 10 2.67 12.18 -8.18
N ARG A 11 2.11 12.55 -9.35
CA ARG A 11 2.49 13.80 -10.05
C ARG A 11 2.16 15.04 -9.22
N ALA A 12 0.98 15.10 -8.63
CA ALA A 12 0.58 16.20 -7.77
C ALA A 12 1.48 16.30 -6.53
N ALA A 13 1.75 15.19 -5.87
CA ALA A 13 2.67 15.13 -4.73
C ALA A 13 4.09 15.60 -5.10
N ALA A 14 4.59 15.21 -6.28
CA ALA A 14 5.89 15.68 -6.77
C ALA A 14 5.91 17.19 -7.02
N SER A 15 4.84 17.75 -7.58
CA SER A 15 4.72 19.19 -7.79
C SER A 15 4.69 19.99 -6.49
N ILE A 16 4.06 19.44 -5.44
CA ILE A 16 3.93 20.07 -4.13
C ILE A 16 5.27 20.04 -3.38
N THR A 17 5.92 18.87 -3.33
CA THR A 17 7.07 18.64 -2.47
C THR A 17 8.43 18.88 -3.13
N GLY A 18 8.46 18.92 -4.47
CA GLY A 18 9.69 18.92 -5.26
C GLY A 18 10.44 17.57 -5.27
N GLU A 19 9.88 16.55 -4.61
CA GLU A 19 10.48 15.21 -4.57
C GLU A 19 10.10 14.38 -5.82
N LYS A 20 10.94 13.41 -6.16
CA LYS A 20 10.79 12.62 -7.39
C LYS A 20 10.34 11.19 -7.14
N VAL A 21 10.68 10.62 -5.99
CA VAL A 21 10.44 9.21 -5.69
C VAL A 21 9.52 9.09 -4.49
N PHE A 22 8.41 8.40 -4.67
CA PHE A 22 7.40 8.20 -3.64
C PHE A 22 7.23 6.72 -3.33
N VAL A 23 7.18 6.38 -2.04
CA VAL A 23 6.79 5.05 -1.59
C VAL A 23 5.27 5.02 -1.43
N VAL A 24 4.63 4.01 -2.00
CA VAL A 24 3.19 3.75 -1.88
C VAL A 24 2.99 2.54 -0.99
N ILE A 25 2.33 2.76 0.14
CA ILE A 25 1.93 1.71 1.07
C ILE A 25 0.40 1.54 1.04
N GLY A 26 -0.20 0.81 1.95
CA GLY A 26 -1.65 0.64 1.99
C GLY A 26 -2.23 -0.12 0.78
N SER A 27 -3.54 -0.05 0.63
CA SER A 27 -4.27 -0.91 -0.33
C SER A 27 -3.89 -0.67 -1.79
N GLN A 28 -3.55 0.56 -2.15
CA GLN A 28 -3.26 0.92 -3.54
C GLN A 28 -1.86 0.52 -4.00
N ALA A 29 -0.98 0.09 -3.09
CA ALA A 29 0.31 -0.51 -3.45
C ALA A 29 0.16 -1.74 -4.35
N ILE A 30 -1.00 -2.41 -4.34
CA ILE A 30 -1.28 -3.53 -5.26
C ILE A 30 -1.15 -3.14 -6.73
N LEU A 31 -1.37 -1.87 -7.07
CA LEU A 31 -1.27 -1.36 -8.44
C LEU A 31 0.15 -1.41 -9.00
N GLY A 32 1.18 -1.44 -8.17
CA GLY A 32 2.56 -1.64 -8.61
C GLY A 32 2.77 -3.00 -9.26
N SER A 33 2.27 -4.07 -8.63
CA SER A 33 2.36 -5.44 -9.14
C SER A 33 1.23 -5.79 -10.13
N HIS A 34 0.05 -5.19 -9.96
CA HIS A 34 -1.16 -5.51 -10.72
C HIS A 34 -1.94 -4.22 -11.03
N PRO A 35 -1.56 -3.47 -12.09
CA PRO A 35 -2.25 -2.22 -12.48
C PRO A 35 -3.75 -2.42 -12.76
N ASP A 36 -4.11 -3.61 -13.26
CA ASP A 36 -5.48 -4.01 -13.57
C ASP A 36 -6.11 -4.90 -12.47
N ALA A 37 -5.64 -4.77 -11.22
CA ALA A 37 -6.19 -5.53 -10.10
C ALA A 37 -7.72 -5.45 -10.05
N PRO A 38 -8.42 -6.51 -9.61
CA PRO A 38 -9.88 -6.53 -9.51
C PRO A 38 -10.45 -5.35 -8.70
N ARG A 39 -11.66 -4.91 -9.04
CA ARG A 39 -12.33 -3.78 -8.37
C ARG A 39 -12.40 -3.96 -6.84
N SER A 40 -12.58 -5.21 -6.37
CA SER A 40 -12.63 -5.52 -4.95
C SER A 40 -11.36 -5.16 -4.18
N LEU A 41 -10.20 -5.16 -4.84
CA LEU A 41 -8.90 -4.74 -4.31
C LEU A 41 -8.61 -3.24 -4.50
N ARG A 42 -9.41 -2.55 -5.29
CA ARG A 42 -9.25 -1.12 -5.64
C ARG A 42 -10.36 -0.22 -5.09
N LYS A 43 -11.04 -0.68 -4.03
CA LYS A 43 -12.19 0.06 -3.44
C LYS A 43 -11.78 1.39 -2.81
N SER A 44 -10.60 1.46 -2.18
CA SER A 44 -10.15 2.69 -1.55
C SER A 44 -9.96 3.81 -2.55
N VAL A 45 -10.36 5.01 -2.16
CA VAL A 45 -10.13 6.27 -2.88
C VAL A 45 -8.91 7.02 -2.36
N GLU A 46 -8.32 6.55 -1.27
CA GLU A 46 -7.08 7.08 -0.68
C GLU A 46 -5.84 6.36 -1.24
N GLY A 47 -4.77 7.10 -1.46
CA GLY A 47 -3.44 6.60 -1.79
C GLY A 47 -2.45 6.95 -0.67
N ASP A 48 -2.10 5.95 0.17
CA ASP A 48 -1.14 6.14 1.26
C ASP A 48 0.28 6.25 0.68
N THR A 49 0.91 7.41 0.82
CA THR A 49 2.22 7.66 0.20
C THR A 49 3.07 8.64 1.00
N TYR A 50 4.39 8.53 0.81
CA TYR A 50 5.36 9.48 1.32
C TYR A 50 6.56 9.63 0.37
N PRO A 51 7.25 10.80 0.34
CA PRO A 51 8.50 10.98 -0.39
C PRO A 51 9.60 10.10 0.20
N LYS A 52 10.24 9.26 -0.61
CA LYS A 52 11.24 8.29 -0.15
C LYS A 52 12.42 8.95 0.56
N ASN A 53 12.97 10.02 -0.02
CA ASN A 53 14.19 10.66 0.49
C ASN A 53 13.90 11.70 1.59
N ASN A 54 12.65 12.13 1.73
CA ASN A 54 12.24 13.13 2.71
C ASN A 54 10.83 12.83 3.22
N PRO A 55 10.65 11.74 4.01
CA PRO A 55 9.33 11.31 4.48
C PRO A 55 8.55 12.38 5.25
N GLY A 56 9.25 13.30 5.92
CA GLY A 56 8.62 14.39 6.66
C GLY A 56 7.76 15.33 5.79
N LYS A 57 8.02 15.40 4.48
CA LYS A 57 7.19 16.16 3.54
C LYS A 57 5.85 15.50 3.22
N SER A 58 5.56 14.33 3.76
CA SER A 58 4.22 13.72 3.64
C SER A 58 3.12 14.62 4.20
N ILE A 59 3.42 15.46 5.18
CA ILE A 59 2.49 16.46 5.73
C ILE A 59 2.08 17.48 4.66
N GLU A 60 3.00 17.90 3.79
CA GLU A 60 2.71 18.84 2.69
C GLU A 60 1.76 18.18 1.67
N VAL A 61 1.97 16.90 1.39
CA VAL A 61 1.10 16.11 0.50
C VAL A 61 -0.31 16.02 1.10
N ASP A 62 -0.41 15.61 2.37
CA ASP A 62 -1.70 15.47 3.06
C ASP A 62 -2.45 16.81 3.14
N GLY A 63 -1.75 17.89 3.49
CA GLY A 63 -2.34 19.23 3.58
C GLY A 63 -2.85 19.79 2.26
N ALA A 64 -2.22 19.46 1.13
CA ALA A 64 -2.55 20.04 -0.17
C ALA A 64 -3.56 19.18 -0.97
N ILE A 65 -3.41 17.85 -0.96
CA ILE A 65 -4.20 16.91 -1.75
C ILE A 65 -4.78 15.75 -0.91
N GLY A 66 -4.88 15.94 0.41
CA GLY A 66 -5.44 14.98 1.35
C GLY A 66 -6.97 14.96 1.37
N GLU A 67 -7.52 14.27 2.36
CA GLU A 67 -8.97 14.16 2.55
C GLU A 67 -9.61 15.53 2.76
N LEU A 68 -10.78 15.75 2.14
CA LEU A 68 -11.53 17.02 2.16
C LEU A 68 -10.82 18.22 1.51
N SER A 69 -9.67 18.03 0.88
CA SER A 69 -9.01 19.08 0.10
C SER A 69 -9.80 19.45 -1.17
N PRO A 70 -9.51 20.60 -1.80
CA PRO A 70 -10.06 20.91 -3.11
C PRO A 70 -9.76 19.82 -4.17
N PHE A 71 -8.58 19.19 -4.09
CA PHE A 71 -8.22 18.07 -4.94
C PHE A 71 -9.18 16.88 -4.76
N HIS A 72 -9.46 16.50 -3.49
CA HIS A 72 -10.41 15.42 -3.20
C HIS A 72 -11.81 15.75 -3.73
N HIS A 73 -12.28 16.98 -3.53
CA HIS A 73 -13.60 17.42 -4.03
C HIS A 73 -13.69 17.37 -5.55
N GLU A 74 -12.65 17.76 -6.25
CA GLU A 74 -12.62 17.79 -7.72
C GLU A 74 -12.54 16.40 -8.33
N TYR A 75 -11.67 15.52 -7.78
CA TYR A 75 -11.34 14.25 -8.43
C TYR A 75 -11.98 13.01 -7.77
N GLY A 76 -12.53 13.12 -6.57
CA GLY A 76 -13.16 12.01 -5.84
C GLY A 76 -12.18 10.98 -5.28
N TYR A 77 -10.88 11.28 -5.27
CA TYR A 77 -9.80 10.51 -4.64
C TYR A 77 -8.73 11.47 -4.10
N TYR A 78 -7.88 10.98 -3.21
CA TYR A 78 -6.89 11.82 -2.54
C TYR A 78 -5.62 11.07 -2.15
N ALA A 79 -4.56 11.81 -1.83
CA ALA A 79 -3.37 11.25 -1.19
C ALA A 79 -3.56 11.30 0.32
N HIS A 80 -3.20 10.21 0.99
CA HIS A 80 -2.98 10.22 2.42
C HIS A 80 -1.47 10.27 2.65
N GLY A 81 -0.98 11.43 3.08
CA GLY A 81 0.43 11.65 3.41
C GLY A 81 0.76 10.96 4.73
N VAL A 82 1.45 9.83 4.66
CA VAL A 82 1.75 8.99 5.83
C VAL A 82 3.24 8.97 6.15
N SER A 83 3.58 8.51 7.37
CA SER A 83 4.97 8.21 7.71
C SER A 83 5.33 6.75 7.38
N PRO A 84 6.64 6.43 7.22
CA PRO A 84 7.08 5.05 6.99
C PRO A 84 6.58 4.07 8.04
N GLU A 85 6.47 4.50 9.30
CA GLU A 85 6.07 3.71 10.47
C GLU A 85 4.56 3.37 10.48
N THR A 86 3.78 3.96 9.58
CA THR A 86 2.33 3.69 9.47
C THR A 86 2.04 2.23 9.13
N ALA A 87 2.97 1.56 8.45
CA ALA A 87 2.84 0.16 8.09
C ALA A 87 3.86 -0.71 8.83
N THR A 88 3.40 -1.77 9.48
CA THR A 88 4.28 -2.84 9.99
C THR A 88 4.69 -3.73 8.82
N LEU A 89 5.99 -3.83 8.54
CA LEU A 89 6.53 -4.48 7.35
C LEU A 89 7.59 -5.52 7.72
N PRO A 90 7.72 -6.61 6.95
CA PRO A 90 8.71 -7.66 7.23
C PRO A 90 10.11 -7.19 6.84
N SER A 91 11.14 -7.72 7.49
CA SER A 91 12.54 -7.40 7.21
C SER A 91 12.85 -7.50 5.71
N GLY A 92 13.63 -6.55 5.20
CA GLY A 92 14.08 -6.49 3.79
C GLY A 92 13.00 -6.07 2.78
N TRP A 93 11.87 -5.54 3.21
CA TRP A 93 10.78 -5.08 2.32
C TRP A 93 11.23 -4.00 1.32
N GLU A 94 12.14 -3.13 1.72
CA GLU A 94 12.63 -2.05 0.85
C GLU A 94 13.30 -2.56 -0.44
N GLN A 95 13.97 -3.72 -0.36
CA GLN A 95 14.63 -4.35 -1.51
C GLN A 95 13.63 -5.06 -2.44
N ARG A 96 12.38 -5.23 -1.99
CA ARG A 96 11.30 -5.86 -2.76
C ARG A 96 10.28 -4.87 -3.31
N LEU A 97 10.49 -3.58 -3.11
CA LEU A 97 9.62 -2.55 -3.69
C LEU A 97 9.50 -2.72 -5.20
N VAL A 98 8.29 -2.55 -5.69
CA VAL A 98 7.95 -2.68 -7.12
C VAL A 98 7.85 -1.29 -7.73
N GLU A 99 8.60 -1.04 -8.77
CA GLU A 99 8.53 0.22 -9.50
C GLU A 99 7.16 0.40 -10.16
N PHE A 100 6.58 1.56 -9.96
CA PHE A 100 5.33 1.98 -10.58
C PHE A 100 5.59 3.18 -11.48
N GLN A 101 5.43 2.98 -12.78
CA GLN A 101 5.68 4.01 -13.80
C GLN A 101 4.60 5.11 -13.73
N VAL A 102 5.04 6.32 -13.43
CA VAL A 102 4.14 7.49 -13.33
C VAL A 102 3.91 8.13 -14.72
N ASN A 103 4.79 7.87 -15.69
CA ASN A 103 4.78 8.47 -17.02
C ASN A 103 4.79 10.00 -16.96
N ASP A 104 5.69 10.53 -16.16
CA ASP A 104 5.86 11.96 -15.93
C ASP A 104 7.17 12.44 -16.57
N PRO A 105 7.14 13.46 -17.48
CA PRO A 105 8.34 14.05 -18.06
C PRO A 105 9.34 14.58 -17.02
N SER A 106 8.87 14.95 -15.83
CA SER A 106 9.74 15.42 -14.74
C SER A 106 10.54 14.31 -14.06
N GLY A 107 10.29 13.03 -14.42
CA GLY A 107 10.97 11.86 -13.87
C GLY A 107 10.43 11.39 -12.52
N THR A 108 9.17 11.72 -12.21
CA THR A 108 8.50 11.20 -11.01
C THR A 108 8.28 9.69 -11.13
N SER A 109 8.55 8.94 -10.06
CA SER A 109 8.33 7.50 -9.97
C SER A 109 7.69 7.10 -8.64
N GLY A 110 6.93 6.00 -8.66
CA GLY A 110 6.38 5.34 -7.48
C GLY A 110 7.13 4.05 -7.17
N LEU A 111 7.24 3.72 -5.90
CA LEU A 111 7.74 2.45 -5.38
C LEU A 111 6.65 1.84 -4.51
N CYS A 112 5.95 0.86 -5.03
CA CYS A 112 4.84 0.20 -4.34
C CYS A 112 5.34 -0.99 -3.50
N LEU A 113 4.71 -1.23 -2.34
CA LEU A 113 4.96 -2.47 -1.61
C LEU A 113 4.71 -3.69 -2.52
N GLU A 114 5.60 -4.66 -2.44
CA GLU A 114 5.37 -5.97 -3.06
C GLU A 114 4.14 -6.62 -2.42
N LYS A 115 3.35 -7.31 -3.19
CA LYS A 115 2.02 -7.82 -2.80
C LYS A 115 2.02 -8.73 -1.57
N HIS A 116 3.12 -9.47 -1.30
CA HIS A 116 3.20 -10.30 -0.09
C HIS A 116 3.58 -9.47 1.13
N ASP A 117 4.42 -8.43 0.97
CA ASP A 117 4.72 -7.46 2.03
C ASP A 117 3.48 -6.62 2.36
N LEU A 118 2.69 -6.24 1.36
CA LEU A 118 1.38 -5.62 1.54
C LEU A 118 0.43 -6.53 2.32
N ALA A 119 0.35 -7.82 1.97
CA ALA A 119 -0.48 -8.79 2.69
C ALA A 119 0.00 -8.99 4.14
N TYR A 120 1.31 -9.01 4.37
CA TYR A 120 1.90 -9.07 5.71
C TYR A 120 1.49 -7.85 6.55
N SER A 121 1.64 -6.63 6.02
CA SER A 121 1.22 -5.40 6.71
C SER A 121 -0.27 -5.43 7.09
N LYS A 122 -1.11 -5.93 6.20
CA LYS A 122 -2.54 -6.09 6.47
C LYS A 122 -2.83 -7.18 7.51
N LEU A 123 -2.03 -8.25 7.57
CA LEU A 123 -2.12 -9.24 8.65
C LEU A 123 -1.73 -8.63 9.99
N ALA A 124 -0.69 -7.81 10.04
CA ALA A 124 -0.30 -7.12 11.26
C ALA A 124 -1.40 -6.16 11.77
N ALA A 125 -2.04 -5.42 10.88
CA ALA A 125 -3.15 -4.52 11.21
C ALA A 125 -4.41 -5.28 11.64
N GLY A 126 -4.75 -6.40 10.98
CA GLY A 126 -5.77 -7.36 11.39
C GLY A 126 -7.22 -6.86 11.43
N ARG A 127 -7.52 -5.68 10.86
CA ARG A 127 -8.90 -5.14 10.80
C ARG A 127 -9.74 -5.99 9.85
N GLU A 128 -11.05 -5.99 9.99
CA GLU A 128 -11.96 -6.77 9.14
C GLU A 128 -11.70 -6.48 7.64
N LYS A 129 -11.59 -5.22 7.26
CA LYS A 129 -11.28 -4.80 5.89
C LYS A 129 -9.93 -5.35 5.37
N ASP A 130 -8.93 -5.51 6.25
CA ASP A 130 -7.62 -6.04 5.91
C ASP A 130 -7.66 -7.55 5.68
N ILE A 131 -8.38 -8.28 6.52
CA ILE A 131 -8.65 -9.71 6.36
C ILE A 131 -9.39 -9.99 5.04
N GLU A 132 -10.41 -9.18 4.72
CA GLU A 132 -11.14 -9.30 3.44
C GLU A 132 -10.25 -9.02 2.24
N PHE A 133 -9.40 -8.01 2.32
CA PHE A 133 -8.44 -7.69 1.26
C PHE A 133 -7.50 -8.87 0.97
N ILE A 134 -6.95 -9.51 2.01
CA ILE A 134 -6.06 -10.67 1.85
C ILE A 134 -6.84 -11.87 1.25
N ARG A 135 -8.08 -12.08 1.65
CA ARG A 135 -8.95 -13.11 1.05
C ARG A 135 -9.16 -12.89 -0.44
N GLU A 136 -9.39 -11.63 -0.85
CA GLU A 136 -9.50 -11.29 -2.27
C GLU A 136 -8.17 -11.53 -3.03
N LEU A 137 -7.01 -11.18 -2.43
CA LEU A 137 -5.71 -11.52 -3.01
C LEU A 137 -5.54 -13.02 -3.22
N LEU A 138 -5.97 -13.85 -2.28
CA LEU A 138 -5.93 -15.31 -2.39
C LEU A 138 -6.92 -15.85 -3.42
N LYS A 139 -8.14 -15.32 -3.46
CA LYS A 139 -9.20 -15.70 -4.41
C LYS A 139 -8.75 -15.48 -5.86
N TYR A 140 -8.10 -14.36 -6.13
CA TYR A 140 -7.55 -14.05 -7.45
C TYR A 140 -6.15 -14.63 -7.70
N ARG A 141 -5.62 -15.44 -6.77
CA ARG A 141 -4.30 -16.08 -6.85
C ARG A 141 -3.15 -15.08 -7.05
N LEU A 142 -3.29 -13.88 -6.52
CA LEU A 142 -2.28 -12.83 -6.61
C LEU A 142 -1.15 -13.03 -5.61
N ILE A 143 -1.39 -13.73 -4.49
CA ILE A 143 -0.37 -14.06 -3.48
C ILE A 143 -0.27 -15.57 -3.27
N ASN A 144 0.91 -15.99 -2.81
CA ASN A 144 1.23 -17.38 -2.52
C ASN A 144 1.21 -17.64 -1.00
N ARG A 145 0.42 -18.61 -0.56
CA ARG A 145 0.29 -18.99 0.87
C ARG A 145 1.63 -19.37 1.51
N GLY A 146 2.48 -20.08 0.78
CA GLY A 146 3.79 -20.50 1.27
C GLY A 146 4.74 -19.31 1.48
N LYS A 147 4.67 -18.26 0.62
CA LYS A 147 5.43 -17.02 0.82
C LYS A 147 4.96 -16.28 2.07
N ILE A 148 3.64 -16.14 2.28
CA ILE A 148 3.10 -15.51 3.50
C ILE A 148 3.56 -16.26 4.75
N ARG A 149 3.49 -17.60 4.76
CA ARG A 149 3.97 -18.39 5.89
C ARG A 149 5.45 -18.14 6.18
N ARG A 150 6.31 -18.14 5.17
CA ARG A 150 7.75 -17.85 5.36
C ARG A 150 7.99 -16.45 5.95
N LEU A 151 7.23 -15.43 5.53
CA LEU A 151 7.34 -14.10 6.12
C LEU A 151 6.94 -14.09 7.59
N ILE A 152 5.86 -14.80 7.96
CA ILE A 152 5.43 -14.95 9.35
C ILE A 152 6.45 -15.76 10.18
N GLU A 153 6.99 -16.83 9.62
CA GLU A 153 8.00 -17.68 10.29
C GLU A 153 9.31 -16.91 10.55
N ALA A 154 9.69 -16.00 9.64
CA ALA A 154 10.88 -15.16 9.74
C ALA A 154 10.73 -13.98 10.70
N GLU A 155 9.52 -13.71 11.22
CA GLU A 155 9.30 -12.62 12.19
C GLU A 155 9.98 -12.99 13.54
N GLU A 156 10.78 -12.05 14.04
CA GLU A 156 11.55 -12.23 15.30
C GLU A 156 10.77 -11.78 16.54
N ASP A 157 9.91 -10.76 16.40
CA ASP A 157 9.02 -10.32 17.48
C ASP A 157 7.91 -11.35 17.70
N GLN A 158 7.97 -12.03 18.86
CA GLN A 158 7.03 -13.09 19.21
C GLN A 158 5.58 -12.60 19.33
N GLN A 159 5.38 -11.38 19.85
CA GLN A 159 4.02 -10.82 19.98
C GLN A 159 3.42 -10.53 18.61
N LEU A 160 4.20 -9.92 17.71
CA LEU A 160 3.78 -9.68 16.33
C LEU A 160 3.54 -11.00 15.59
N LYS A 161 4.42 -11.98 15.75
CA LYS A 161 4.29 -13.30 15.14
C LYS A 161 3.01 -14.03 15.56
N GLU A 162 2.62 -13.93 16.82
CA GLU A 162 1.35 -14.48 17.33
C GLU A 162 0.14 -13.78 16.68
N ILE A 163 0.17 -12.44 16.56
CA ILE A 163 -0.85 -11.66 15.89
C ILE A 163 -0.99 -12.09 14.43
N LEU A 164 0.13 -12.18 13.71
CA LEU A 164 0.18 -12.58 12.30
C LEU A 164 -0.39 -13.99 12.10
N ASN A 165 0.01 -14.96 12.94
CA ASN A 165 -0.48 -16.33 12.88
C ASN A 165 -1.98 -16.40 13.15
N ARG A 166 -2.47 -15.74 14.20
CA ARG A 166 -3.90 -15.69 14.52
C ARG A 166 -4.71 -15.14 13.33
N ASN A 167 -4.27 -14.01 12.78
CA ASN A 167 -4.96 -13.35 11.69
C ASN A 167 -4.87 -14.18 10.39
N TRP A 168 -3.75 -14.88 10.17
CA TRP A 168 -3.62 -15.79 9.04
C TRP A 168 -4.61 -16.98 9.14
N ILE A 169 -4.80 -17.53 10.32
CA ILE A 169 -5.82 -18.59 10.55
C ILE A 169 -7.21 -18.07 10.19
N ILE A 170 -7.55 -16.83 10.59
CA ILE A 170 -8.84 -16.20 10.26
C ILE A 170 -8.99 -16.02 8.74
N VAL A 171 -7.92 -15.60 8.04
CA VAL A 171 -7.92 -15.43 6.58
C VAL A 171 -8.24 -16.73 5.86
N ILE A 172 -7.57 -17.83 6.26
CA ILE A 172 -7.69 -19.14 5.55
C ILE A 172 -8.88 -19.96 6.00
N ALA A 173 -9.52 -19.62 7.13
CA ALA A 173 -10.74 -20.28 7.58
C ALA A 173 -11.84 -20.09 6.53
N ARG A 174 -12.55 -21.19 6.18
CA ARG A 174 -13.72 -21.13 5.30
C ARG A 174 -14.82 -20.34 6.03
N ARG A 175 -15.37 -19.29 5.39
CA ARG A 175 -16.68 -18.77 5.80
C ARG A 175 -17.70 -19.91 5.57
N LYS A 176 -18.39 -20.34 6.64
CA LYS A 176 -19.56 -21.21 6.53
C LYS A 176 -20.70 -20.45 5.89
#